data_c05399748a8a96362c87533e36aba4f2
#
_entry.id   c05399748a8a96362c87533e36aba4f2
#
_cell.length_a   1.000
_cell.length_b   1.000
_cell.length_c   1.000
_cell.angle_alpha   90.00
_cell.angle_beta   90.00
_cell.angle_gamma   90.00
#
_symmetry.space_group_name_H-M   'P 1'
#
loop_
_entity.id
_entity.type
_entity.pdbx_description
1 polymer ?
#
loop_
_entity_poly.entity_id
_entity_poly.type
_entity_poly.pdbx_seq_one_letter_code
_entity_poly.pdbx_strand_id
1 'polypeptide(L)'
;MKTPTLSIKDRSTISEFASNLPHALLIAAEQGLDGIGAANELANSEDSDVFYIKPAEKKQTIAVEQVRSLIANLRTYANKRRVIIINDANLMSEAAQNALLKALEEPNKNTHFILVAENPKLLLDTIRSRCQLLQLHRTSPSQDAKLLSQHNLDASTKQQILFLAAGRPLLINQLANSSGKFAEYKEIAVDAKQLLAAKNNYQVLKPLAKYFTDRQKALLLTDIIVNMIRFQVHSRGIDSAVSSKLAAAETTAKSLKANGNVRLALLQLVIY
;
A
#
# COMPACT_ATOMS: atom_id res chain seq x y z
N MET A 1 -19.19 9.87 -5.54
CA MET A 1 -17.97 9.11 -5.16
C MET A 1 -18.06 8.72 -3.69
N LYS A 2 -17.57 7.54 -3.27
CA LYS A 2 -17.50 7.19 -1.83
C LYS A 2 -16.40 8.02 -1.18
N THR A 3 -16.70 8.67 -0.06
CA THR A 3 -15.69 9.36 0.76
C THR A 3 -14.63 8.35 1.20
N PRO A 4 -13.33 8.62 0.99
CA PRO A 4 -12.28 7.69 1.38
C PRO A 4 -12.25 7.48 2.89
N THR A 5 -11.93 6.27 3.31
CA THR A 5 -11.80 5.94 4.73
C THR A 5 -10.38 6.23 5.19
N LEU A 6 -10.20 7.42 5.75
CA LEU A 6 -8.90 7.96 6.17
C LEU A 6 -8.80 8.03 7.69
N SER A 7 -7.57 8.02 8.21
CA SER A 7 -7.32 8.34 9.61
C SER A 7 -7.75 9.78 9.92
N ILE A 8 -8.02 10.09 11.20
CA ILE A 8 -8.38 11.46 11.60
C ILE A 8 -7.26 12.44 11.23
N LYS A 9 -6.00 12.02 11.44
CA LYS A 9 -4.82 12.81 11.10
C LYS A 9 -4.74 13.09 9.60
N ASP A 10 -4.99 12.08 8.76
CA ASP A 10 -4.88 12.24 7.31
C ASP A 10 -5.99 13.14 6.75
N ARG A 11 -7.19 13.12 7.34
CA ARG A 11 -8.29 14.01 6.93
C ARG A 11 -7.94 15.49 7.05
N SER A 12 -7.32 15.90 8.17
CA SER A 12 -6.90 17.30 8.34
C SER A 12 -5.84 17.70 7.31
N THR A 13 -4.86 16.83 7.06
CA THR A 13 -3.80 17.09 6.09
C THR A 13 -4.34 17.11 4.65
N ILE A 14 -5.27 16.22 4.31
CA ILE A 14 -5.91 16.22 2.98
C ILE A 14 -6.74 17.48 2.77
N SER A 15 -7.46 17.95 3.80
CA SER A 15 -8.20 19.21 3.72
C SER A 15 -7.29 20.43 3.48
N GLU A 16 -6.09 20.44 4.07
CA GLU A 16 -5.07 21.46 3.83
C GLU A 16 -4.56 21.40 2.39
N PHE A 17 -4.21 20.21 1.89
CA PHE A 17 -3.79 20.03 0.49
C PHE A 17 -4.91 20.34 -0.51
N ALA A 18 -6.18 20.06 -0.17
CA ALA A 18 -7.31 20.36 -1.06
C ALA A 18 -7.47 21.87 -1.30
N SER A 19 -7.17 22.70 -0.28
CA SER A 19 -7.22 24.16 -0.41
C SER A 19 -6.05 24.73 -1.21
N ASN A 20 -4.89 24.06 -1.21
CA ASN A 20 -3.70 24.49 -1.95
C ASN A 20 -2.93 23.26 -2.48
N LEU A 21 -3.45 22.63 -3.54
CA LEU A 21 -2.81 21.46 -4.12
C LEU A 21 -1.46 21.83 -4.77
N PRO A 22 -0.34 21.23 -4.34
CA PRO A 22 0.95 21.47 -4.96
C PRO A 22 0.95 20.96 -6.41
N HIS A 23 1.88 21.45 -7.24
CA HIS A 23 2.03 20.99 -8.63
C HIS A 23 2.38 19.49 -8.71
N ALA A 24 3.06 18.93 -7.71
CA ALA A 24 3.37 17.52 -7.62
C ALA A 24 3.25 17.02 -6.18
N LEU A 25 2.39 16.01 -5.96
CA LEU A 25 2.13 15.37 -4.68
C LEU A 25 2.43 13.88 -4.79
N LEU A 26 3.15 13.33 -3.82
CA LEU A 26 3.39 11.90 -3.68
C LEU A 26 2.64 11.39 -2.44
N ILE A 27 1.59 10.61 -2.67
CA ILE A 27 0.84 9.95 -1.61
C ILE A 27 1.47 8.58 -1.35
N ALA A 28 2.08 8.44 -0.19
CA ALA A 28 2.60 7.16 0.29
C ALA A 28 1.50 6.43 1.07
N ALA A 29 0.97 5.36 0.50
CA ALA A 29 -0.13 4.59 1.05
C ALA A 29 0.21 3.10 1.09
N GLU A 30 0.42 2.56 2.30
CA GLU A 30 0.59 1.11 2.49
C GLU A 30 -0.61 0.34 1.91
N GLN A 31 -0.39 -0.88 1.42
CA GLN A 31 -1.45 -1.72 0.88
C GLN A 31 -2.61 -1.88 1.87
N GLY A 32 -3.82 -1.59 1.39
CA GLY A 32 -5.03 -1.60 2.21
C GLY A 32 -5.41 -0.26 2.82
N LEU A 33 -4.57 0.79 2.66
CA LEU A 33 -4.95 2.19 2.85
C LEU A 33 -5.55 2.76 1.56
N ASP A 34 -6.43 3.75 1.69
CA ASP A 34 -7.18 4.30 0.56
C ASP A 34 -6.44 5.46 -0.13
N GLY A 35 -5.23 5.17 -0.66
CA GLY A 35 -4.42 6.16 -1.35
C GLY A 35 -5.08 6.73 -2.60
N ILE A 36 -5.75 5.89 -3.39
CA ILE A 36 -6.46 6.36 -4.59
C ILE A 36 -7.71 7.15 -4.22
N GLY A 37 -8.42 6.79 -3.15
CA GLY A 37 -9.54 7.57 -2.64
C GLY A 37 -9.08 8.95 -2.17
N ALA A 38 -7.95 9.04 -1.47
CA ALA A 38 -7.34 10.31 -1.06
C ALA A 38 -6.95 11.16 -2.28
N ALA A 39 -6.33 10.56 -3.31
CA ALA A 39 -6.00 11.26 -4.55
C ALA A 39 -7.25 11.80 -5.26
N ASN A 40 -8.32 11.00 -5.30
CA ASN A 40 -9.59 11.42 -5.90
C ASN A 40 -10.27 12.55 -5.12
N GLU A 41 -10.20 12.55 -3.79
CA GLU A 41 -10.73 13.63 -2.97
C GLU A 41 -9.99 14.94 -3.25
N LEU A 42 -8.66 14.90 -3.37
CA LEU A 42 -7.83 16.05 -3.72
C LEU A 42 -8.04 16.56 -5.15
N ALA A 43 -8.34 15.65 -6.07
CA ALA A 43 -8.60 16.00 -7.47
C ALA A 43 -10.02 16.52 -7.70
N ASN A 44 -10.96 16.24 -6.80
CA ASN A 44 -12.38 16.53 -6.97
C ASN A 44 -12.66 18.02 -6.72
N SER A 45 -12.59 18.83 -7.77
CA SER A 45 -13.17 20.17 -7.82
C SER A 45 -14.11 20.26 -9.01
N GLU A 46 -15.15 21.10 -8.91
CA GLU A 46 -16.19 21.25 -9.96
C GLU A 46 -15.62 21.65 -11.33
N ASP A 47 -14.40 22.19 -11.35
CA ASP A 47 -13.73 22.69 -12.57
C ASP A 47 -12.39 21.99 -12.86
N SER A 48 -12.28 20.69 -12.58
CA SER A 48 -11.07 19.90 -12.80
C SER A 48 -11.27 18.78 -13.82
N ASP A 49 -10.35 18.68 -14.78
CA ASP A 49 -10.21 17.51 -15.66
C ASP A 49 -9.25 16.51 -15.01
N VAL A 50 -9.72 15.31 -14.70
CA VAL A 50 -8.92 14.27 -14.03
C VAL A 50 -8.52 13.19 -15.01
N PHE A 51 -7.21 12.93 -15.09
CA PHE A 51 -6.61 11.89 -15.93
C PHE A 51 -5.98 10.81 -15.07
N TYR A 52 -6.14 9.55 -15.48
CA TYR A 52 -5.59 8.41 -14.72
C TYR A 52 -4.56 7.65 -15.54
N ILE A 53 -3.44 7.34 -14.89
CA ILE A 53 -2.51 6.30 -15.33
C ILE A 53 -2.54 5.18 -14.30
N LYS A 54 -2.65 3.94 -14.77
CA LYS A 54 -2.57 2.72 -13.96
C LYS A 54 -1.76 1.66 -14.71
N PRO A 55 -1.20 0.68 -14.02
CA PRO A 55 -0.52 -0.43 -14.66
C PRO A 55 -1.42 -1.13 -15.67
N ALA A 56 -0.84 -1.57 -16.79
CA ALA A 56 -1.56 -2.37 -17.77
C ALA A 56 -1.91 -3.74 -17.19
N GLU A 57 -3.14 -4.20 -17.39
CA GLU A 57 -3.70 -5.42 -16.78
C GLU A 57 -2.82 -6.66 -16.98
N LYS A 58 -2.16 -6.79 -18.15
CA LYS A 58 -1.31 -7.94 -18.48
C LYS A 58 0.14 -7.81 -17.99
N LYS A 59 0.67 -6.58 -17.78
CA LYS A 59 2.10 -6.36 -17.52
C LYS A 59 2.42 -5.93 -16.09
N GLN A 60 1.42 -5.58 -15.29
CA GLN A 60 1.57 -5.07 -13.92
C GLN A 60 2.64 -3.94 -13.80
N THR A 61 2.91 -3.23 -14.89
CA THR A 61 3.88 -2.13 -14.95
C THR A 61 3.29 -0.96 -15.73
N ILE A 62 3.73 0.26 -15.38
CA ILE A 62 3.43 1.47 -16.16
C ILE A 62 4.57 1.67 -17.14
N ALA A 63 4.27 1.53 -18.42
CA ALA A 63 5.25 1.65 -19.51
C ALA A 63 5.49 3.13 -19.85
N VAL A 64 6.65 3.42 -20.46
CA VAL A 64 7.03 4.78 -20.86
C VAL A 64 6.08 5.38 -21.89
N GLU A 65 5.48 4.56 -22.76
CA GLU A 65 4.52 4.97 -23.77
C GLU A 65 3.27 5.59 -23.16
N GLN A 66 2.77 5.05 -22.03
CA GLN A 66 1.61 5.58 -21.33
C GLN A 66 1.90 7.00 -20.80
N VAL A 67 3.08 7.20 -20.21
CA VAL A 67 3.52 8.50 -19.69
C VAL A 67 3.74 9.50 -20.82
N ARG A 68 4.41 9.10 -21.91
CA ARG A 68 4.64 9.96 -23.09
C ARG A 68 3.34 10.39 -23.75
N SER A 69 2.40 9.47 -23.93
CA SER A 69 1.08 9.77 -24.49
C SER A 69 0.32 10.79 -23.63
N LEU A 70 0.34 10.62 -22.31
CA LEU A 70 -0.25 11.60 -21.40
C LEU A 70 0.41 12.97 -21.55
N ILE A 71 1.75 13.05 -21.49
CA ILE A 71 2.49 14.33 -21.57
C ILE A 71 2.22 15.02 -22.90
N ALA A 72 2.11 14.27 -24.01
CA ALA A 72 1.74 14.83 -25.32
C ALA A 72 0.35 15.48 -25.29
N ASN A 73 -0.63 14.86 -24.64
CA ASN A 73 -1.98 15.39 -24.48
C ASN A 73 -2.04 16.63 -23.57
N LEU A 74 -1.07 16.78 -22.64
CA LEU A 74 -1.01 17.95 -21.76
C LEU A 74 -0.41 19.22 -22.43
N ARG A 75 0.17 19.11 -23.63
CA ARG A 75 0.76 20.26 -24.36
C ARG A 75 -0.29 21.25 -24.84
N THR A 76 -1.55 20.88 -24.96
CA THR A 76 -2.62 21.78 -25.30
C THR A 76 -2.95 22.71 -24.15
N TYR A 77 -3.24 23.98 -24.44
CA TYR A 77 -3.64 24.97 -23.43
C TYR A 77 -4.93 24.50 -22.73
N ALA A 78 -4.94 24.55 -21.40
CA ALA A 78 -6.12 24.20 -20.62
C ALA A 78 -6.65 25.42 -19.89
N ASN A 79 -7.92 25.71 -20.08
CA ASN A 79 -8.62 26.74 -19.30
C ASN A 79 -9.00 26.21 -17.90
N LYS A 80 -9.12 24.88 -17.75
CA LYS A 80 -9.48 24.19 -16.51
C LYS A 80 -8.26 23.65 -15.80
N ARG A 81 -8.41 23.42 -14.51
CA ARG A 81 -7.43 22.69 -13.70
C ARG A 81 -7.33 21.25 -14.20
N ARG A 82 -6.11 20.77 -14.40
CA ARG A 82 -5.83 19.38 -14.78
C ARG A 82 -5.17 18.65 -13.63
N VAL A 83 -5.73 17.52 -13.23
CA VAL A 83 -5.13 16.67 -12.20
C VAL A 83 -4.81 15.30 -12.81
N ILE A 84 -3.55 14.93 -12.78
CA ILE A 84 -3.06 13.66 -13.26
C ILE A 84 -2.80 12.74 -12.08
N ILE A 85 -3.56 11.67 -11.97
CA ILE A 85 -3.40 10.65 -10.93
C ILE A 85 -2.67 9.46 -11.51
N ILE A 86 -1.47 9.17 -10.99
CA ILE A 86 -0.67 7.99 -11.34
C ILE A 86 -0.82 6.99 -10.19
N ASN A 87 -1.71 6.00 -10.38
CA ASN A 87 -1.92 4.94 -9.40
C ASN A 87 -0.82 3.89 -9.50
N ASP A 88 -0.39 3.35 -8.36
CA ASP A 88 0.72 2.40 -8.27
C ASP A 88 2.00 2.93 -8.94
N ALA A 89 2.34 4.19 -8.68
CA ALA A 89 3.46 4.90 -9.30
C ALA A 89 4.81 4.17 -9.12
N ASN A 90 4.96 3.39 -8.05
CA ASN A 90 6.13 2.52 -7.82
C ASN A 90 6.27 1.38 -8.85
N LEU A 91 5.25 1.13 -9.69
CA LEU A 91 5.30 0.18 -10.79
C LEU A 91 5.67 0.83 -12.14
N MET A 92 6.01 2.12 -12.16
CA MET A 92 6.57 2.77 -13.34
C MET A 92 7.93 2.17 -13.68
N SER A 93 8.13 1.84 -14.98
CA SER A 93 9.49 1.53 -15.45
C SER A 93 10.42 2.73 -15.26
N GLU A 94 11.72 2.51 -15.14
CA GLU A 94 12.69 3.60 -15.01
C GLU A 94 12.60 4.61 -16.16
N ALA A 95 12.39 4.11 -17.39
CA ALA A 95 12.17 4.95 -18.57
C ALA A 95 10.88 5.81 -18.45
N ALA A 96 9.81 5.25 -17.84
CA ALA A 96 8.57 6.00 -17.58
C ALA A 96 8.79 7.10 -16.52
N GLN A 97 9.53 6.78 -15.47
CA GLN A 97 9.89 7.74 -14.43
C GLN A 97 10.73 8.89 -15.00
N ASN A 98 11.76 8.59 -15.79
CA ASN A 98 12.58 9.60 -16.45
C ASN A 98 11.79 10.48 -17.43
N ALA A 99 10.83 9.91 -18.16
CA ALA A 99 9.96 10.67 -19.05
C ALA A 99 9.06 11.67 -18.30
N LEU A 100 8.71 11.38 -17.04
CA LEU A 100 7.87 12.24 -16.21
C LEU A 100 8.62 13.45 -15.65
N LEU A 101 9.95 13.37 -15.48
CA LEU A 101 10.76 14.37 -14.78
C LEU A 101 10.57 15.77 -15.32
N LYS A 102 10.62 15.96 -16.65
CA LYS A 102 10.44 17.28 -17.27
C LYS A 102 9.08 17.90 -16.96
N ALA A 103 8.02 17.09 -16.92
CA ALA A 103 6.68 17.56 -16.60
C ALA A 103 6.51 17.91 -15.11
N LEU A 104 7.31 17.30 -14.24
CA LEU A 104 7.35 17.63 -12.80
C LEU A 104 8.20 18.87 -12.50
N GLU A 105 9.25 19.13 -13.31
CA GLU A 105 10.11 20.32 -13.18
C GLU A 105 9.44 21.59 -13.68
N GLU A 106 8.81 21.51 -14.85
CA GLU A 106 8.19 22.63 -15.54
C GLU A 106 6.72 22.30 -15.85
N PRO A 107 5.86 22.22 -14.83
CA PRO A 107 4.47 21.90 -15.05
C PRO A 107 3.76 23.01 -15.83
N ASN A 108 2.89 22.62 -16.76
CA ASN A 108 2.01 23.56 -17.41
C ASN A 108 1.10 24.25 -16.38
N LYS A 109 0.72 25.51 -16.65
CA LYS A 109 -0.22 26.24 -15.78
C LYS A 109 -1.47 25.37 -15.51
N ASN A 110 -1.96 25.40 -14.28
CA ASN A 110 -3.13 24.65 -13.83
C ASN A 110 -3.00 23.11 -13.93
N THR A 111 -1.77 22.57 -13.98
CA THR A 111 -1.53 21.14 -14.04
C THR A 111 -0.92 20.63 -12.74
N HIS A 112 -1.53 19.60 -12.16
CA HIS A 112 -1.11 18.97 -10.91
C HIS A 112 -0.93 17.48 -11.10
N PHE A 113 0.14 16.94 -10.54
CA PHE A 113 0.43 15.51 -10.55
C PHE A 113 0.23 14.93 -9.14
N ILE A 114 -0.53 13.85 -9.02
CA ILE A 114 -0.70 13.08 -7.80
C ILE A 114 -0.21 11.66 -8.07
N LEU A 115 0.94 11.31 -7.49
CA LEU A 115 1.52 9.99 -7.56
C LEU A 115 1.09 9.22 -6.33
N VAL A 116 0.45 8.06 -6.50
CA VAL A 116 0.10 7.16 -5.39
C VAL A 116 1.05 5.97 -5.42
N ALA A 117 1.77 5.74 -4.33
CA ALA A 117 2.77 4.67 -4.25
C ALA A 117 2.67 3.92 -2.91
N GLU A 118 2.67 2.59 -2.97
CA GLU A 118 2.78 1.74 -1.77
C GLU A 118 4.19 1.86 -1.15
N ASN A 119 5.20 1.92 -2.00
CA ASN A 119 6.59 2.07 -1.58
C ASN A 119 7.27 3.20 -2.36
N PRO A 120 7.28 4.42 -1.81
CA PRO A 120 7.94 5.57 -2.44
C PRO A 120 9.42 5.37 -2.75
N LYS A 121 10.11 4.48 -2.01
CA LYS A 121 11.56 4.22 -2.21
C LYS A 121 11.88 3.52 -3.54
N LEU A 122 10.87 2.97 -4.23
CA LEU A 122 11.03 2.40 -5.58
C LEU A 122 10.96 3.47 -6.68
N LEU A 123 10.58 4.71 -6.33
CA LEU A 123 10.67 5.84 -7.22
C LEU A 123 12.08 6.42 -7.20
N LEU A 124 12.53 6.95 -8.33
CA LEU A 124 13.80 7.66 -8.44
C LEU A 124 13.85 8.83 -7.44
N ASP A 125 15.03 9.08 -6.89
CA ASP A 125 15.25 10.19 -5.97
C ASP A 125 14.92 11.54 -6.61
N THR A 126 15.15 11.65 -7.91
CA THR A 126 14.81 12.81 -8.73
C THR A 126 13.31 13.08 -8.83
N ILE A 127 12.45 12.05 -8.80
CA ILE A 127 11.00 12.23 -8.68
C ILE A 127 10.62 12.63 -7.26
N ARG A 128 11.15 11.89 -6.27
CA ARG A 128 10.80 12.12 -4.86
C ARG A 128 11.15 13.53 -4.38
N SER A 129 12.28 14.06 -4.85
CA SER A 129 12.72 15.43 -4.50
C SER A 129 11.85 16.55 -5.09
N ARG A 130 11.07 16.25 -6.14
CA ARG A 130 10.16 17.20 -6.81
C ARG A 130 8.70 17.10 -6.35
N CYS A 131 8.38 16.08 -5.57
CA CYS A 131 7.05 15.88 -5.04
C CYS A 131 6.97 16.24 -3.56
N GLN A 132 5.92 16.93 -3.17
CA GLN A 132 5.57 17.06 -1.77
C GLN A 132 5.03 15.71 -1.27
N LEU A 133 5.48 15.24 -0.10
CA LEU A 133 5.11 13.92 0.43
C LEU A 133 3.89 14.04 1.35
N LEU A 134 2.86 13.25 1.07
CA LEU A 134 1.76 12.97 1.98
C LEU A 134 1.82 11.48 2.38
N GLN A 135 2.18 11.21 3.63
CA GLN A 135 2.17 9.86 4.19
C GLN A 135 0.80 9.56 4.79
N LEU A 136 0.10 8.54 4.27
CA LEU A 136 -1.13 8.05 4.90
C LEU A 136 -0.80 7.11 6.06
N HIS A 137 -1.66 7.16 7.09
CA HIS A 137 -1.52 6.39 8.32
C HIS A 137 -2.66 5.39 8.47
N ARG A 138 -2.40 4.34 9.23
CA ARG A 138 -3.42 3.37 9.62
C ARG A 138 -4.49 4.03 10.48
N THR A 139 -5.72 3.57 10.36
CA THR A 139 -6.84 4.03 11.17
C THR A 139 -6.72 3.50 12.62
N SER A 140 -7.36 4.19 13.56
CA SER A 140 -7.39 3.76 14.94
C SER A 140 -8.35 2.58 15.16
N PRO A 141 -8.18 1.75 16.20
CA PRO A 141 -9.09 0.64 16.50
C PRO A 141 -10.56 1.08 16.64
N SER A 142 -10.82 2.27 17.16
CA SER A 142 -12.17 2.84 17.27
C SER A 142 -12.78 3.19 15.92
N GLN A 143 -12.00 3.70 14.98
CA GLN A 143 -12.43 3.96 13.60
C GLN A 143 -12.73 2.65 12.86
N ASP A 144 -11.86 1.64 13.02
CA ASP A 144 -12.01 0.33 12.43
C ASP A 144 -13.26 -0.39 12.94
N ALA A 145 -13.52 -0.33 14.25
CA ALA A 145 -14.73 -0.90 14.85
C ALA A 145 -16.00 -0.22 14.32
N LYS A 146 -15.98 1.12 14.15
CA LYS A 146 -17.08 1.87 13.57
C LYS A 146 -17.31 1.48 12.10
N LEU A 147 -16.24 1.27 11.31
CA LEU A 147 -16.35 0.80 9.94
C LEU A 147 -17.00 -0.57 9.87
N LEU A 148 -16.57 -1.52 10.73
CA LEU A 148 -17.13 -2.87 10.78
C LEU A 148 -18.55 -2.93 11.38
N SER A 149 -18.99 -1.95 12.14
CA SER A 149 -20.36 -1.93 12.68
C SER A 149 -21.43 -1.87 11.58
N GLN A 150 -21.07 -1.39 10.38
CA GLN A 150 -21.95 -1.32 9.21
C GLN A 150 -22.17 -2.70 8.54
N HIS A 151 -21.36 -3.72 8.92
CA HIS A 151 -21.44 -5.06 8.38
C HIS A 151 -22.16 -5.99 9.37
N ASN A 152 -23.10 -6.79 8.85
CA ASN A 152 -23.83 -7.79 9.66
C ASN A 152 -22.97 -9.06 9.84
N LEU A 153 -22.00 -8.98 10.76
CA LEU A 153 -21.07 -10.06 11.10
C LEU A 153 -21.12 -10.34 12.60
N ASP A 154 -20.87 -11.59 12.99
CA ASP A 154 -20.75 -11.96 14.40
C ASP A 154 -19.51 -11.33 15.07
N ALA A 155 -19.51 -11.26 16.41
CA ALA A 155 -18.47 -10.60 17.18
C ALA A 155 -17.08 -11.25 16.99
N SER A 156 -17.01 -12.57 16.87
CA SER A 156 -15.75 -13.31 16.67
C SER A 156 -15.15 -12.98 15.31
N THR A 157 -15.95 -12.99 14.25
CA THR A 157 -15.52 -12.61 12.89
C THR A 157 -15.06 -11.17 12.84
N LYS A 158 -15.77 -10.24 13.49
CA LYS A 158 -15.34 -8.83 13.59
C LYS A 158 -13.97 -8.70 14.23
N GLN A 159 -13.72 -9.39 15.36
CA GLN A 159 -12.43 -9.36 16.02
C GLN A 159 -11.29 -9.91 15.15
N GLN A 160 -11.54 -11.01 14.43
CA GLN A 160 -10.55 -11.59 13.51
C GLN A 160 -10.23 -10.64 12.36
N ILE A 161 -11.23 -9.99 11.76
CA ILE A 161 -11.01 -9.01 10.69
C ILE A 161 -10.21 -7.81 11.20
N LEU A 162 -10.54 -7.26 12.37
CA LEU A 162 -9.80 -6.15 12.97
C LEU A 162 -8.33 -6.50 13.18
N PHE A 163 -8.07 -7.71 13.69
CA PHE A 163 -6.71 -8.19 13.89
C PHE A 163 -5.94 -8.33 12.57
N LEU A 164 -6.53 -8.97 11.55
CA LEU A 164 -5.90 -9.21 10.25
C LEU A 164 -5.70 -7.93 9.46
N ALA A 165 -6.64 -7.03 9.51
CA ALA A 165 -6.56 -5.77 8.77
C ALA A 165 -5.66 -4.73 9.44
N ALA A 166 -5.56 -4.73 10.79
CA ALA A 166 -4.62 -3.92 11.56
C ALA A 166 -4.61 -2.44 11.15
N GLY A 167 -5.76 -1.78 11.08
CA GLY A 167 -5.88 -0.35 10.76
C GLY A 167 -5.86 -0.04 9.26
N ARG A 168 -6.17 -1.02 8.39
CA ARG A 168 -6.22 -0.84 6.93
C ARG A 168 -7.67 -0.90 6.43
N PRO A 169 -8.33 0.24 6.23
CA PRO A 169 -9.78 0.30 6.01
C PRO A 169 -10.26 -0.37 4.73
N LEU A 170 -9.49 -0.32 3.64
CA LEU A 170 -9.86 -1.06 2.42
C LEU A 170 -9.79 -2.57 2.64
N LEU A 171 -8.81 -3.05 3.40
CA LEU A 171 -8.70 -4.46 3.74
C LEU A 171 -9.84 -4.89 4.66
N ILE A 172 -10.24 -4.08 5.64
CA ILE A 172 -11.42 -4.32 6.48
C ILE A 172 -12.64 -4.56 5.60
N ASN A 173 -12.93 -3.65 4.67
CA ASN A 173 -14.06 -3.76 3.76
C ASN A 173 -13.95 -5.00 2.85
N GLN A 174 -12.77 -5.33 2.36
CA GLN A 174 -12.55 -6.51 1.52
C GLN A 174 -12.81 -7.81 2.28
N LEU A 175 -12.30 -7.93 3.51
CA LEU A 175 -12.50 -9.12 4.35
C LEU A 175 -13.95 -9.25 4.83
N ALA A 176 -14.63 -8.14 5.11
CA ALA A 176 -16.02 -8.12 5.53
C ALA A 176 -16.99 -8.51 4.39
N ASN A 177 -16.66 -8.17 3.13
CA ASN A 177 -17.54 -8.40 1.98
C ASN A 177 -17.21 -9.69 1.21
N SER A 178 -16.10 -10.37 1.50
CA SER A 178 -15.66 -11.56 0.77
C SER A 178 -15.28 -12.69 1.74
N SER A 179 -16.18 -13.66 1.90
CA SER A 179 -15.93 -14.86 2.72
C SER A 179 -14.74 -15.67 2.24
N GLY A 180 -14.53 -15.77 0.90
CA GLY A 180 -13.40 -16.48 0.32
C GLY A 180 -12.06 -15.79 0.66
N LYS A 181 -11.99 -14.47 0.52
CA LYS A 181 -10.78 -13.71 0.90
C LYS A 181 -10.51 -13.79 2.40
N PHE A 182 -11.55 -13.70 3.21
CA PHE A 182 -11.42 -13.85 4.66
C PHE A 182 -10.91 -15.25 5.05
N ALA A 183 -11.42 -16.32 4.41
CA ALA A 183 -10.95 -17.68 4.63
C ALA A 183 -9.48 -17.86 4.27
N GLU A 184 -9.02 -17.30 3.15
CA GLU A 184 -7.61 -17.29 2.74
C GLU A 184 -6.72 -16.61 3.80
N TYR A 185 -7.11 -15.44 4.27
CA TYR A 185 -6.37 -14.71 5.31
C TYR A 185 -6.30 -15.48 6.63
N LYS A 186 -7.39 -16.16 7.01
CA LYS A 186 -7.41 -17.02 8.20
C LYS A 186 -6.47 -18.20 8.08
N GLU A 187 -6.46 -18.88 6.94
CA GLU A 187 -5.55 -20.01 6.70
C GLU A 187 -4.09 -19.56 6.84
N ILE A 188 -3.72 -18.47 6.16
CA ILE A 188 -2.36 -17.93 6.22
C ILE A 188 -2.01 -17.45 7.64
N ALA A 189 -2.97 -16.91 8.39
CA ALA A 189 -2.76 -16.51 9.78
C ALA A 189 -2.50 -17.70 10.72
N VAL A 190 -3.14 -18.84 10.47
CA VAL A 190 -2.84 -20.09 11.20
C VAL A 190 -1.41 -20.54 10.94
N ASP A 191 -0.98 -20.52 9.67
CA ASP A 191 0.41 -20.85 9.31
C ASP A 191 1.41 -19.88 9.93
N ALA A 192 1.13 -18.57 9.85
CA ALA A 192 1.97 -17.55 10.49
C ALA A 192 2.13 -17.79 12.00
N LYS A 193 1.04 -18.14 12.69
CA LYS A 193 1.07 -18.48 14.12
C LYS A 193 1.92 -19.72 14.39
N GLN A 194 1.80 -20.76 13.55
CA GLN A 194 2.62 -21.98 13.67
C GLN A 194 4.11 -21.67 13.46
N LEU A 195 4.43 -20.84 12.45
CA LEU A 195 5.81 -20.41 12.18
C LEU A 195 6.41 -19.65 13.36
N LEU A 196 5.67 -18.72 13.95
CA LEU A 196 6.13 -17.94 15.11
C LEU A 196 6.30 -18.79 16.38
N ALA A 197 5.53 -19.87 16.51
CA ALA A 197 5.60 -20.80 17.65
C ALA A 197 6.60 -21.95 17.45
N ALA A 198 7.17 -22.10 16.26
CA ALA A 198 8.09 -23.20 15.93
C ALA A 198 9.38 -23.15 16.78
N LYS A 199 9.81 -24.32 17.23
CA LYS A 199 11.01 -24.48 18.09
C LYS A 199 12.22 -24.99 17.32
N ASN A 200 12.05 -25.45 16.09
CA ASN A 200 13.13 -25.97 15.27
C ASN A 200 12.86 -25.68 13.77
N ASN A 201 13.92 -25.74 12.96
CA ASN A 201 13.90 -25.43 11.55
C ASN A 201 12.94 -26.31 10.73
N TYR A 202 12.76 -27.57 11.08
CA TYR A 202 11.84 -28.47 10.38
C TYR A 202 10.38 -28.02 10.53
N GLN A 203 9.97 -27.58 11.74
CA GLN A 203 8.64 -27.05 11.99
C GLN A 203 8.37 -25.73 11.24
N VAL A 204 9.41 -24.98 10.91
CA VAL A 204 9.31 -23.75 10.10
C VAL A 204 9.22 -24.09 8.61
N LEU A 205 10.07 -25.00 8.11
CA LEU A 205 10.19 -25.29 6.69
C LEU A 205 8.93 -25.93 6.09
N LYS A 206 8.28 -26.84 6.83
CA LYS A 206 7.10 -27.56 6.35
C LYS A 206 5.93 -26.63 5.97
N PRO A 207 5.48 -25.68 6.81
CA PRO A 207 4.45 -24.72 6.44
C PRO A 207 4.91 -23.73 5.37
N LEU A 208 6.20 -23.34 5.35
CA LEU A 208 6.72 -22.38 4.37
C LEU A 208 6.74 -22.93 2.94
N ALA A 209 6.90 -24.22 2.76
CA ALA A 209 7.07 -24.84 1.44
C ALA A 209 5.93 -24.51 0.47
N LYS A 210 4.68 -24.38 0.95
CA LYS A 210 3.53 -24.04 0.12
C LYS A 210 3.54 -22.61 -0.41
N TYR A 211 4.39 -21.73 0.13
CA TYR A 211 4.52 -20.33 -0.30
C TYR A 211 5.68 -20.09 -1.27
N PHE A 212 6.54 -21.08 -1.52
CA PHE A 212 7.76 -20.92 -2.34
C PHE A 212 7.48 -20.58 -3.81
N THR A 213 6.32 -20.96 -4.31
CA THR A 213 5.93 -20.77 -5.73
C THR A 213 4.96 -19.60 -5.94
N ASP A 214 4.40 -19.04 -4.86
CA ASP A 214 3.40 -17.96 -4.91
C ASP A 214 3.90 -16.73 -4.16
N ARG A 215 4.41 -15.76 -4.92
CA ARG A 215 4.91 -14.50 -4.36
C ARG A 215 3.85 -13.69 -3.62
N GLN A 216 2.60 -13.69 -4.12
CA GLN A 216 1.53 -12.89 -3.49
C GLN A 216 1.17 -13.48 -2.13
N LYS A 217 1.04 -14.80 -2.04
CA LYS A 217 0.82 -15.48 -0.77
C LYS A 217 2.02 -15.36 0.18
N ALA A 218 3.25 -15.39 -0.35
CA ALA A 218 4.46 -15.17 0.45
C ALA A 218 4.51 -13.76 1.05
N LEU A 219 4.13 -12.73 0.28
CA LEU A 219 4.02 -11.35 0.77
C LEU A 219 2.93 -11.24 1.84
N LEU A 220 1.77 -11.87 1.62
CA LEU A 220 0.66 -11.85 2.58
C LEU A 220 1.04 -12.55 3.89
N LEU A 221 1.68 -13.72 3.80
CA LEU A 221 2.20 -14.43 4.98
C LEU A 221 3.16 -13.53 5.78
N THR A 222 4.10 -12.91 5.10
CA THR A 222 5.10 -12.05 5.75
C THR A 222 4.46 -10.81 6.38
N ASP A 223 3.47 -10.20 5.72
CA ASP A 223 2.71 -9.07 6.27
C ASP A 223 1.93 -9.47 7.54
N ILE A 224 1.28 -10.62 7.54
CA ILE A 224 0.57 -11.15 8.71
C ILE A 224 1.56 -11.45 9.85
N ILE A 225 2.73 -12.03 9.57
CA ILE A 225 3.78 -12.28 10.57
C ILE A 225 4.23 -10.95 11.20
N VAL A 226 4.54 -9.93 10.38
CA VAL A 226 4.94 -8.60 10.88
C VAL A 226 3.85 -8.00 11.78
N ASN A 227 2.59 -8.07 11.35
CA ASN A 227 1.49 -7.54 12.16
C ASN A 227 1.30 -8.31 13.49
N MET A 228 1.46 -9.64 13.50
CA MET A 228 1.42 -10.44 14.72
C MET A 228 2.56 -10.08 15.69
N ILE A 229 3.77 -9.90 15.18
CA ILE A 229 4.93 -9.51 16.00
C ILE A 229 4.72 -8.09 16.56
N ARG A 230 4.28 -7.14 15.75
CA ARG A 230 3.98 -5.77 16.20
C ARG A 230 2.90 -5.74 17.29
N PHE A 231 1.85 -6.55 17.13
CA PHE A 231 0.82 -6.70 18.17
C PHE A 231 1.40 -7.28 19.47
N GLN A 232 2.27 -8.29 19.39
CA GLN A 232 2.97 -8.86 20.54
C GLN A 232 3.86 -7.80 21.23
N VAL A 233 4.64 -7.03 20.47
CA VAL A 233 5.46 -5.93 20.98
C VAL A 233 4.62 -4.92 21.74
N HIS A 234 3.47 -4.52 21.17
CA HIS A 234 2.59 -3.55 21.82
C HIS A 234 1.99 -4.06 23.14
N SER A 235 1.72 -5.36 23.24
CA SER A 235 1.07 -5.97 24.41
C SER A 235 2.05 -6.44 25.49
N ARG A 236 3.28 -6.81 25.16
CA ARG A 236 4.24 -7.46 26.07
C ARG A 236 5.61 -6.76 26.13
N GLY A 237 5.86 -5.76 25.29
CA GLY A 237 7.15 -5.12 25.14
C GLY A 237 8.08 -5.82 24.14
N ILE A 238 9.28 -5.27 23.96
CA ILE A 238 10.29 -5.78 23.04
C ILE A 238 11.36 -6.50 23.86
N ASP A 239 11.62 -7.76 23.51
CA ASP A 239 12.84 -8.47 23.87
C ASP A 239 13.75 -8.68 22.65
N SER A 240 14.97 -9.16 22.86
CA SER A 240 15.94 -9.38 21.79
C SER A 240 15.47 -10.39 20.74
N ALA A 241 14.76 -11.44 21.15
CA ALA A 241 14.25 -12.47 20.26
C ALA A 241 13.11 -11.96 19.38
N VAL A 242 12.20 -11.16 19.94
CA VAL A 242 11.10 -10.51 19.20
C VAL A 242 11.66 -9.48 18.22
N SER A 243 12.68 -8.71 18.62
CA SER A 243 13.36 -7.73 17.74
C SER A 243 14.02 -8.43 16.54
N SER A 244 14.73 -9.54 16.75
CA SER A 244 15.36 -10.31 15.69
C SER A 244 14.34 -10.89 14.70
N LYS A 245 13.25 -11.47 15.21
CA LYS A 245 12.15 -11.99 14.36
C LYS A 245 11.49 -10.88 13.54
N LEU A 246 11.29 -9.71 14.12
CA LEU A 246 10.72 -8.56 13.39
C LEU A 246 11.66 -8.11 12.28
N ALA A 247 12.95 -7.96 12.55
CA ALA A 247 13.95 -7.58 11.56
C ALA A 247 14.03 -8.59 10.40
N ALA A 248 14.00 -9.90 10.71
CA ALA A 248 13.98 -10.95 9.70
C ALA A 248 12.71 -10.88 8.82
N ALA A 249 11.54 -10.70 9.44
CA ALA A 249 10.28 -10.59 8.71
C ALA A 249 10.24 -9.33 7.83
N GLU A 250 10.70 -8.18 8.31
CA GLU A 250 10.79 -6.95 7.52
C GLU A 250 11.80 -7.06 6.37
N THR A 251 12.94 -7.71 6.59
CA THR A 251 13.95 -7.99 5.54
C THR A 251 13.37 -8.91 4.46
N THR A 252 12.66 -9.97 4.88
CA THR A 252 11.95 -10.88 3.97
C THR A 252 10.91 -10.14 3.13
N ALA A 253 10.06 -9.32 3.75
CA ALA A 253 9.07 -8.51 3.05
C ALA A 253 9.72 -7.56 2.03
N LYS A 254 10.83 -6.92 2.41
CA LYS A 254 11.59 -6.02 1.54
C LYS A 254 12.19 -6.75 0.34
N SER A 255 12.78 -7.94 0.54
CA SER A 255 13.32 -8.78 -0.53
C SER A 255 12.22 -9.24 -1.51
N LEU A 256 11.07 -9.69 -0.99
CA LEU A 256 9.92 -10.08 -1.81
C LEU A 256 9.35 -8.92 -2.65
N LYS A 257 9.24 -7.73 -2.06
CA LYS A 257 8.78 -6.50 -2.76
C LYS A 257 9.77 -6.02 -3.82
N ALA A 258 11.06 -6.27 -3.63
CA ALA A 258 12.13 -5.97 -4.59
C ALA A 258 12.32 -7.07 -5.67
N ASN A 259 11.33 -7.95 -5.86
CA ASN A 259 11.40 -9.07 -6.81
C ASN A 259 12.50 -10.10 -6.53
N GLY A 260 13.02 -10.19 -5.31
CA GLY A 260 13.95 -11.23 -4.88
C GLY A 260 13.38 -12.65 -5.04
N ASN A 261 14.25 -13.67 -5.03
CA ASN A 261 13.81 -15.05 -5.08
C ASN A 261 12.94 -15.41 -3.88
N VAL A 262 11.70 -15.88 -4.13
CA VAL A 262 10.69 -16.12 -3.08
C VAL A 262 11.18 -17.11 -2.05
N ARG A 263 11.76 -18.25 -2.50
CA ARG A 263 12.26 -19.30 -1.62
C ARG A 263 13.40 -18.79 -0.72
N LEU A 264 14.38 -18.09 -1.31
CA LEU A 264 15.50 -17.54 -0.56
C LEU A 264 15.06 -16.48 0.44
N ALA A 265 14.13 -15.61 0.05
CA ALA A 265 13.58 -14.59 0.94
C ALA A 265 12.87 -15.22 2.14
N LEU A 266 12.00 -16.21 1.91
CA LEU A 266 11.27 -16.89 3.00
C LEU A 266 12.19 -17.70 3.92
N LEU A 267 13.30 -18.27 3.41
CA LEU A 267 14.27 -18.98 4.23
C LEU A 267 14.95 -18.08 5.28
N GLN A 268 14.96 -16.75 5.08
CA GLN A 268 15.44 -15.81 6.11
C GLN A 268 14.61 -15.88 7.40
N LEU A 269 13.33 -16.29 7.32
CA LEU A 269 12.49 -16.49 8.51
C LEU A 269 12.87 -17.72 9.34
N VAL A 270 13.72 -18.62 8.79
CA VAL A 270 14.14 -19.88 9.45
C VAL A 270 15.39 -19.68 10.30
N ILE A 271 16.20 -18.66 9.98
CA ILE A 271 17.54 -18.46 10.55
C ILE A 271 17.48 -17.79 11.93
N TYR A 272 16.33 -17.26 12.31
CA TYR A 272 16.08 -16.52 13.55
C TYR A 272 14.96 -17.17 14.39
#